data_c276988c9dc9ecf407115cd0219017dc
#
_entry.id   c276988c9dc9ecf407115cd0219017dc
#
_cell.length_a   1.000
_cell.length_b   1.000
_cell.length_c   1.000
_cell.angle_alpha   90.00
_cell.angle_beta   90.00
_cell.angle_gamma   90.00
#
_symmetry.space_group_name_H-M   'P 1'
#
loop_
_entity.id
_entity.type
_entity.pdbx_description
1 polymer ?
#
loop_
_entity_poly.entity_id
_entity_poly.type
_entity_poly.pdbx_seq_one_letter_code
_entity_poly.pdbx_strand_id
1 'polypeptide(L)'
;MITEKQKEAVKELCRYVDEFCKENGLSAFMSVVASEDHSDGLEQIVGSIITGEGDHILGSISGIVKANKRAYMLLSVALMQAYTRKADINTIPFGGDFKMN
;
A
#
# COMPACT_ATOMS: atom_id res chain seq x y z
N MET A 1 -15.33 -14.22 -4.53
CA MET A 1 -14.64 -14.45 -3.25
C MET A 1 -13.14 -14.38 -3.45
N ILE A 2 -12.46 -13.65 -2.59
CA ILE A 2 -11.00 -13.58 -2.63
C ILE A 2 -10.43 -14.94 -2.22
N THR A 3 -9.55 -15.49 -3.04
CA THR A 3 -9.02 -16.85 -2.82
C THR A 3 -7.89 -16.87 -1.80
N GLU A 4 -7.66 -18.03 -1.21
CA GLU A 4 -6.51 -18.23 -0.33
C GLU A 4 -5.19 -18.00 -1.09
N LYS A 5 -5.15 -18.35 -2.37
CA LYS A 5 -3.98 -18.10 -3.21
C LYS A 5 -3.69 -16.61 -3.33
N GLN A 6 -4.72 -15.79 -3.49
CA GLN A 6 -4.55 -14.33 -3.54
C GLN A 6 -4.08 -13.77 -2.21
N LYS A 7 -4.63 -14.26 -1.09
CA LYS A 7 -4.20 -13.85 0.24
C LYS A 7 -2.72 -14.17 0.47
N GLU A 8 -2.31 -15.39 0.13
CA GLU A 8 -0.92 -15.79 0.29
C GLU A 8 0.01 -15.00 -0.64
N ALA A 9 -0.44 -14.71 -1.86
CA ALA A 9 0.35 -13.91 -2.80
C ALA A 9 0.60 -12.50 -2.26
N VAL A 10 -0.41 -11.88 -1.66
CA VAL A 10 -0.26 -10.56 -1.03
C VAL A 10 0.77 -10.62 0.10
N LYS A 11 0.67 -11.63 0.95
CA LYS A 11 1.62 -11.81 2.07
C LYS A 11 3.04 -12.03 1.58
N GLU A 12 3.22 -12.89 0.60
CA GLU A 12 4.54 -13.20 0.05
C GLU A 12 5.18 -11.98 -0.60
N LEU A 13 4.41 -11.23 -1.36
CA LEU A 13 4.91 -10.01 -2.01
C LEU A 13 5.36 -8.99 -0.99
N CYS A 14 4.56 -8.76 0.03
CA CYS A 14 4.92 -7.80 1.08
C CYS A 14 6.19 -8.23 1.81
N ARG A 15 6.29 -9.51 2.16
CA ARG A 15 7.47 -10.04 2.83
C ARG A 15 8.71 -9.90 1.96
N TYR A 16 8.60 -10.26 0.68
CA TYR A 16 9.71 -10.17 -0.26
C TYR A 16 10.21 -8.74 -0.40
N VAL A 17 9.32 -7.79 -0.61
CA VAL A 17 9.69 -6.38 -0.79
C VAL A 17 10.32 -5.83 0.49
N ASP A 18 9.75 -6.14 1.65
CA ASP A 18 10.31 -5.69 2.93
C ASP A 18 11.74 -6.19 3.14
N GLU A 19 11.95 -7.49 2.95
CA GLU A 19 13.27 -8.10 3.10
C GLU A 19 14.28 -7.56 2.08
N PHE A 20 13.85 -7.46 0.83
CA PHE A 20 14.70 -6.95 -0.24
C PHE A 20 15.14 -5.51 0.03
N CYS A 21 14.23 -4.67 0.48
CA CYS A 21 14.56 -3.28 0.79
C CYS A 21 15.53 -3.18 1.95
N LYS A 22 15.32 -3.97 3.00
CA LYS A 22 16.22 -3.98 4.14
C LYS A 22 17.63 -4.45 3.76
N GLU A 23 17.72 -5.48 2.95
CA GLU A 23 19.00 -6.01 2.52
C GLU A 23 19.77 -5.05 1.61
N ASN A 24 19.07 -4.22 0.88
CA ASN A 24 19.67 -3.33 -0.12
C ASN A 24 19.67 -1.85 0.28
N GLY A 25 19.29 -1.54 1.50
CA GLY A 25 19.28 -0.17 1.98
C GLY A 25 18.28 0.73 1.26
N LEU A 26 17.13 0.18 0.89
CA LEU A 26 16.09 0.93 0.19
C LEU A 26 14.98 1.32 1.14
N SER A 27 14.39 2.47 0.88
CA SER A 27 13.16 2.88 1.55
C SER A 27 11.99 2.69 0.61
N ALA A 28 10.86 2.21 1.13
CA ALA A 28 9.72 1.89 0.28
C ALA A 28 8.41 2.13 1.00
N PHE A 29 7.44 2.54 0.20
CA PHE A 29 6.03 2.57 0.56
C PHE A 29 5.29 1.82 -0.53
N MET A 30 4.59 0.76 -0.16
CA MET A 30 3.89 -0.07 -1.12
C MET A 30 2.54 -0.50 -0.57
N SER A 31 1.55 -0.54 -1.45
CA SER A 31 0.26 -1.12 -1.14
C SER A 31 -0.14 -2.03 -2.28
N VAL A 32 -0.66 -3.19 -1.94
CA VAL A 32 -1.14 -4.17 -2.90
C VAL A 32 -2.50 -4.68 -2.44
N VAL A 33 -3.38 -4.91 -3.39
CA VAL A 33 -4.76 -5.24 -3.06
C VAL A 33 -5.26 -6.36 -3.95
N ALA A 34 -6.05 -7.25 -3.35
CA ALA A 34 -6.93 -8.14 -4.07
C ALA A 34 -8.35 -7.73 -3.71
N SER A 35 -9.19 -7.52 -4.71
CA SER A 35 -10.55 -7.06 -4.47
C SER A 35 -11.55 -7.76 -5.37
N GLU A 36 -12.79 -7.85 -4.88
CA GLU A 36 -13.88 -8.43 -5.62
C GLU A 36 -15.15 -7.65 -5.30
N ASP A 37 -15.88 -7.28 -6.36
CA ASP A 37 -17.16 -6.56 -6.22
C ASP A 37 -18.28 -7.55 -5.99
N HIS A 38 -19.08 -7.29 -4.96
CA HIS A 38 -20.31 -8.02 -4.68
C HIS A 38 -21.49 -7.07 -4.79
N SER A 39 -22.69 -7.63 -4.97
CA SER A 39 -23.90 -6.83 -5.06
C SER A 39 -24.17 -6.01 -3.79
N ASP A 40 -23.67 -6.46 -2.65
CA ASP A 40 -23.86 -5.82 -1.36
C ASP A 40 -22.63 -5.05 -0.86
N GLY A 41 -21.60 -4.92 -1.70
CA GLY A 41 -20.42 -4.17 -1.31
C GLY A 41 -19.15 -4.66 -1.97
N LEU A 42 -18.04 -4.10 -1.51
CA LEU A 42 -16.70 -4.40 -2.00
C LEU A 42 -15.95 -5.21 -0.96
N GLU A 43 -15.43 -6.35 -1.37
CA GLU A 43 -14.52 -7.15 -0.54
C GLU A 43 -13.10 -6.86 -0.96
N GLN A 44 -12.23 -6.55 0.00
CA GLN A 44 -10.82 -6.27 -0.29
C GLN A 44 -9.90 -6.87 0.77
N ILE A 45 -8.74 -7.31 0.31
CA ILE A 45 -7.61 -7.63 1.19
C ILE A 45 -6.46 -6.75 0.75
N VAL A 46 -5.96 -5.95 1.66
CA VAL A 46 -4.90 -4.99 1.40
C VAL A 46 -3.66 -5.37 2.20
N GLY A 47 -2.54 -5.51 1.50
CA GLY A 47 -1.24 -5.63 2.15
C GLY A 47 -0.45 -4.36 1.92
N SER A 48 0.28 -3.91 2.93
CA SER A 48 1.10 -2.73 2.79
C SER A 48 2.40 -2.88 3.55
N ILE A 49 3.42 -2.23 3.06
CA ILE A 49 4.67 -2.07 3.78
C ILE A 49 5.10 -0.61 3.76
N ILE A 50 5.72 -0.20 4.86
CA ILE A 50 6.42 1.07 4.96
C ILE A 50 7.74 0.75 5.64
N THR A 51 8.84 0.92 4.93
CA THR A 51 10.17 0.57 5.47
C THR A 51 11.21 1.62 5.06
N GLY A 52 12.15 1.88 5.96
CA GLY A 52 13.25 2.82 5.72
C GLY A 52 13.01 4.20 6.31
N GLU A 53 13.55 5.21 5.65
CA GLU A 53 13.53 6.59 6.14
C GLU A 53 12.28 7.33 5.67
N GLY A 54 11.54 7.93 6.61
CA GLY A 54 10.32 8.67 6.30
C GLY A 54 10.53 9.80 5.32
N ASP A 55 11.63 10.54 5.46
CA ASP A 55 11.93 11.65 4.55
C ASP A 55 12.16 11.17 3.12
N HIS A 56 12.82 10.03 2.97
CA HIS A 56 13.06 9.43 1.64
C HIS A 56 11.75 8.98 1.01
N ILE A 57 10.86 8.40 1.81
CA ILE A 57 9.54 7.96 1.34
C ILE A 57 8.73 9.16 0.89
N LEU A 58 8.69 10.23 1.69
CA LEU A 58 7.98 11.45 1.33
C LEU A 58 8.54 12.06 0.06
N GLY A 59 9.85 12.08 -0.09
CA GLY A 59 10.50 12.58 -1.30
C GLY A 59 10.11 11.77 -2.53
N SER A 60 10.06 10.45 -2.39
CA SER A 60 9.65 9.56 -3.47
C SER A 60 8.21 9.79 -3.90
N ILE A 61 7.30 9.88 -2.92
CA ILE A 61 5.88 10.13 -3.20
C ILE A 61 5.69 11.49 -3.86
N SER A 62 6.34 12.53 -3.33
CA SER A 62 6.29 13.87 -3.91
C SER A 62 6.79 13.88 -5.35
N GLY A 63 7.87 13.16 -5.61
CA GLY A 63 8.42 13.04 -6.95
C GLY A 63 7.45 12.41 -7.94
N ILE A 64 6.81 11.32 -7.53
CA ILE A 64 5.81 10.64 -8.38
C ILE A 64 4.62 11.55 -8.63
N VAL A 65 4.12 12.20 -7.60
CA VAL A 65 2.96 13.10 -7.71
C VAL A 65 3.24 14.24 -8.67
N LYS A 66 4.44 14.82 -8.62
CA LYS A 66 4.83 15.89 -9.53
C LYS A 66 5.00 15.42 -10.97
N ALA A 67 5.54 14.22 -11.15
CA ALA A 67 5.88 13.70 -12.47
C ALA A 67 4.71 12.98 -13.16
N ASN A 68 3.70 12.56 -12.42
CA ASN A 68 2.66 11.69 -12.95
C ASN A 68 1.28 12.14 -12.51
N LYS A 69 0.51 12.63 -13.47
CA LYS A 69 -0.84 13.15 -13.21
C LYS A 69 -1.79 12.09 -12.65
N ARG A 70 -1.64 10.83 -13.10
CA ARG A 70 -2.47 9.72 -12.59
C ARG A 70 -2.20 9.47 -11.11
N ALA A 71 -0.92 9.51 -10.71
CA ALA A 71 -0.55 9.33 -9.33
C ALA A 71 -1.11 10.46 -8.47
N TYR A 72 -1.04 11.69 -8.94
CA TYR A 72 -1.64 12.83 -8.26
C TYR A 72 -3.14 12.61 -8.04
N MET A 73 -3.86 12.22 -9.09
CA MET A 73 -5.30 12.00 -9.00
C MET A 73 -5.66 10.84 -8.08
N LEU A 74 -4.94 9.73 -8.18
CA LEU A 74 -5.20 8.56 -7.34
C LEU A 74 -5.00 8.88 -5.86
N LEU A 75 -3.90 9.54 -5.53
CA LEU A 75 -3.60 9.89 -4.14
C LEU A 75 -4.58 10.93 -3.59
N SER A 76 -4.97 11.91 -4.40
CA SER A 76 -5.96 12.90 -4.00
C SER A 76 -7.30 12.28 -3.71
N VAL A 77 -7.77 11.39 -4.58
CA VAL A 77 -9.06 10.71 -4.40
C VAL A 77 -9.00 9.77 -3.22
N ALA A 78 -7.90 9.05 -3.04
CA ALA A 78 -7.73 8.14 -1.90
C ALA A 78 -7.80 8.90 -0.57
N LEU A 79 -7.19 10.08 -0.49
CA LEU A 79 -7.27 10.91 0.71
C LEU A 79 -8.69 11.37 0.98
N MET A 80 -9.41 11.79 -0.06
CA MET A 80 -10.81 12.18 0.08
C MET A 80 -11.67 11.03 0.58
N GLN A 81 -11.49 9.85 0.00
CA GLN A 81 -12.25 8.66 0.41
C GLN A 81 -11.97 8.26 1.86
N ALA A 82 -10.71 8.38 2.29
CA ALA A 82 -10.33 8.07 3.66
C ALA A 82 -11.05 8.95 4.68
N TYR A 83 -11.35 10.20 4.32
CA TYR A 83 -12.05 11.13 5.21
C TYR A 83 -13.58 11.06 5.10
N THR A 84 -14.11 10.58 3.98
CA THR A 84 -15.55 10.66 3.72
C THR A 84 -16.26 9.31 3.68
N ARG A 85 -15.52 8.21 3.58
CA ARG A 85 -16.09 6.87 3.49
C ARG A 85 -15.50 5.95 4.54
N LYS A 86 -16.38 5.12 5.11
CA LYS A 86 -15.94 3.91 5.80
C LYS A 86 -16.05 2.77 4.81
N ALA A 87 -14.92 2.28 4.35
CA ALA A 87 -14.87 1.10 3.51
C ALA A 87 -14.56 -0.11 4.38
N ASP A 88 -15.23 -1.24 4.11
CA ASP A 88 -14.89 -2.50 4.74
C ASP A 88 -13.61 -3.02 4.09
N ILE A 89 -12.49 -2.64 4.66
CA ILE A 89 -11.18 -3.05 4.17
C ILE A 89 -10.53 -3.95 5.20
N ASN A 90 -10.25 -5.18 4.80
CA ASN A 90 -9.44 -6.07 5.59
C ASN A 90 -7.98 -5.79 5.29
N THR A 91 -7.32 -5.10 6.21
CA THR A 91 -5.92 -4.76 6.07
C THR A 91 -5.06 -5.80 6.75
N ILE A 92 -4.13 -6.36 6.02
CA ILE A 92 -3.11 -7.24 6.59
C ILE A 92 -1.87 -6.39 6.83
N PRO A 93 -1.55 -6.10 8.10
CA PRO A 93 -0.37 -5.30 8.39
C PRO A 93 0.88 -6.16 8.23
N PHE A 94 1.65 -5.90 7.19
CA PHE A 94 3.01 -6.40 7.09
C PHE A 94 3.92 -5.25 7.41
N GLY A 95 4.53 -5.34 8.58
CA GLY A 95 5.36 -4.30 9.06
C GLY A 95 6.60 -4.15 8.24
N GLY A 96 7.09 -3.05 8.10
CA GLY A 96 8.44 -2.67 7.84
C GLY A 96 8.78 -1.68 8.92
N ASP A 97 10.03 -1.36 9.03
CA ASP A 97 10.47 -0.30 9.92
C ASP A 97 10.63 0.97 9.11
N PHE A 98 9.99 2.03 9.54
CA PHE A 98 10.29 3.32 8.95
C PHE A 98 10.49 4.35 10.04
N LYS A 99 11.31 5.35 9.74
CA LYS A 99 11.63 6.43 10.67
C LYS A 99 11.16 7.75 10.10
N MET A 100 10.45 8.50 10.93
CA MET A 100 10.10 9.89 10.64
C MET A 100 11.08 10.79 11.38
N ASN A 101 11.75 11.63 10.64
CA ASN A 101 12.68 12.61 11.22
C ASN A 101 11.97 13.94 11.43
#